data_6bfb32dcd6ffc895e7f524bcfe5c86b1
#
_entry.id   6bfb32dcd6ffc895e7f524bcfe5c86b1
#
_cell.length_a   1.000
_cell.length_b   1.000
_cell.length_c   1.000
_cell.angle_alpha   90.00
_cell.angle_beta   90.00
_cell.angle_gamma   90.00
#
_symmetry.space_group_name_H-M   'P 1'
#
loop_
_entity.id
_entity.type
_entity.pdbx_description
1 polymer ?
#
loop_
_entity_poly.entity_id
_entity_poly.type
_entity_poly.pdbx_seq_one_letter_code
_entity_poly.pdbx_strand_id
1 'polypeptide(L)'
;MQAGSRPFFVTLQYWDPHGPHLICDEFYQATDRSRITPWANFKDELQHKPEKVIRERDDFYRLHPRTEAEVVDYIGWYCDHVAMLDHQIGRLLDYLEESDLIDDTLIVFTSDHGDMTGSHGGLIDKGLLYEEAMRVPLVFVHPDLPKVRRDGLALNMDALPTALSLLGICDIQRQAEDLSAQIRDDTATGRDYLLGEFHGLRYLYSQRMLVSDDGWKLIFSPGDRDELYDLNDDPHEMNNLAEDRGSAERLARMRAALIQKTAHYGDPLRDCVAKFNGQWRTQSGQFDATSAYLTPDRKEQGSP
;
A
#
# COMPACT_ATOMS: atom_id res chain seq x y z
N MET A 1 30.83 -16.42 0.31
CA MET A 1 31.18 -16.60 -1.12
C MET A 1 32.29 -15.60 -1.44
N GLN A 2 33.47 -16.02 -1.88
CA GLN A 2 34.42 -15.04 -2.40
C GLN A 2 33.81 -14.43 -3.67
N ALA A 3 33.67 -13.11 -3.70
CA ALA A 3 33.24 -12.39 -4.88
C ALA A 3 34.26 -12.69 -6.01
N GLY A 4 33.84 -13.44 -7.00
CA GLY A 4 34.60 -13.57 -8.25
C GLY A 4 34.51 -12.21 -8.99
N SER A 5 35.30 -12.07 -10.06
CA SER A 5 35.33 -10.87 -10.91
C SER A 5 34.02 -10.59 -11.70
N ARG A 6 32.91 -11.24 -11.36
CA ARG A 6 31.62 -11.10 -12.05
C ARG A 6 30.62 -10.38 -11.17
N PRO A 7 29.78 -9.49 -11.75
CA PRO A 7 28.67 -8.88 -11.04
C PRO A 7 27.74 -9.93 -10.43
N PHE A 8 27.10 -9.61 -9.33
CA PHE A 8 26.10 -10.45 -8.69
C PHE A 8 24.75 -9.69 -8.54
N PHE A 9 23.68 -10.45 -8.44
CA PHE A 9 22.38 -9.97 -8.02
C PHE A 9 21.86 -10.91 -6.93
N VAL A 10 21.45 -10.34 -5.80
CA VAL A 10 20.95 -11.10 -4.66
C VAL A 10 19.65 -10.47 -4.18
N THR A 11 18.63 -11.27 -3.96
CA THR A 11 17.41 -10.88 -3.25
C THR A 11 17.38 -11.63 -1.92
N LEU A 12 17.27 -10.88 -0.84
CA LEU A 12 17.03 -11.41 0.49
C LEU A 12 15.59 -11.10 0.89
N GLN A 13 14.86 -12.13 1.27
CA GLN A 13 13.49 -12.00 1.74
C GLN A 13 13.43 -12.49 3.17
N TYR A 14 13.00 -11.59 4.06
CA TYR A 14 12.74 -11.89 5.45
C TYR A 14 11.24 -12.02 5.63
N TRP A 15 10.81 -13.00 6.42
CA TRP A 15 9.41 -13.14 6.80
C TRP A 15 9.01 -12.08 7.83
N ASP A 16 9.97 -11.71 8.68
CA ASP A 16 9.79 -10.71 9.73
C ASP A 16 9.59 -9.30 9.15
N PRO A 17 8.78 -8.49 9.80
CA PRO A 17 8.11 -8.62 11.09
C PRO A 17 6.70 -9.22 11.03
N HIS A 18 6.34 -10.00 10.01
CA HIS A 18 5.02 -10.63 9.88
C HIS A 18 4.70 -11.54 11.08
N GLY A 19 3.46 -11.50 11.55
CA GLY A 19 2.99 -12.40 12.62
C GLY A 19 2.93 -13.88 12.16
N PRO A 20 2.99 -14.88 13.08
CA PRO A 20 3.09 -14.73 14.55
C PRO A 20 4.45 -14.20 15.00
N HIS A 21 4.46 -13.34 16.02
CA HIS A 21 5.68 -12.70 16.49
C HIS A 21 6.54 -13.68 17.29
N LEU A 22 7.44 -14.39 16.60
CA LEU A 22 8.42 -15.30 17.17
C LEU A 22 9.75 -14.56 17.36
N ILE A 23 9.95 -14.00 18.52
CA ILE A 23 11.07 -13.12 18.86
C ILE A 23 12.11 -13.92 19.63
N CYS A 24 13.39 -13.82 19.23
CA CYS A 24 14.48 -14.41 20.01
C CYS A 24 14.60 -13.75 21.37
N ASP A 25 15.02 -14.51 22.41
CA ASP A 25 15.12 -14.04 23.80
C ASP A 25 15.91 -12.72 23.94
N GLU A 26 16.94 -12.54 23.13
CA GLU A 26 17.78 -11.33 23.11
C GLU A 26 16.98 -10.06 22.75
N PHE A 27 15.95 -10.17 21.91
CA PHE A 27 15.13 -9.05 21.44
C PHE A 27 13.76 -9.01 22.11
N TYR A 28 13.39 -10.01 22.88
CA TYR A 28 12.10 -10.07 23.55
C TYR A 28 11.99 -8.95 24.60
N GLN A 29 10.98 -8.13 24.48
CA GLN A 29 10.76 -6.93 25.31
C GLN A 29 11.91 -5.90 25.24
N ALA A 30 12.67 -5.87 24.16
CA ALA A 30 13.71 -4.86 23.94
C ALA A 30 13.14 -3.45 23.77
N THR A 31 11.93 -3.35 23.23
CA THR A 31 11.22 -2.08 23.05
C THR A 31 10.58 -1.61 24.36
N ASP A 32 10.87 -0.39 24.78
CA ASP A 32 10.21 0.22 25.94
C ASP A 32 8.75 0.54 25.65
N ARG A 33 7.84 -0.27 26.17
CA ARG A 33 6.38 -0.15 25.98
C ARG A 33 5.82 1.20 26.47
N SER A 34 6.47 1.83 27.45
CA SER A 34 6.03 3.13 27.99
C SER A 34 6.16 4.28 26.97
N ARG A 35 6.95 4.08 25.91
CA ARG A 35 7.15 5.03 24.83
C ARG A 35 6.21 4.81 23.63
N ILE A 36 5.42 3.74 23.65
CA ILE A 36 4.48 3.42 22.58
C ILE A 36 3.17 4.14 22.86
N THR A 37 2.70 4.87 21.86
CA THR A 37 1.37 5.48 21.83
C THR A 37 0.51 4.74 20.80
N PRO A 38 -0.70 4.28 21.15
CA PRO A 38 -1.63 3.73 20.18
C PRO A 38 -1.88 4.70 19.02
N TRP A 39 -2.22 4.17 17.87
CA TRP A 39 -2.60 4.98 16.70
C TRP A 39 -3.73 5.94 17.04
N ALA A 40 -3.75 7.12 16.44
CA ALA A 40 -4.82 8.10 16.64
C ALA A 40 -6.20 7.52 16.27
N ASN A 41 -6.25 6.62 15.27
CA ASN A 41 -7.43 5.92 14.81
C ASN A 41 -7.68 4.56 15.52
N PHE A 42 -6.95 4.23 16.61
CA PHE A 42 -7.21 3.00 17.39
C PHE A 42 -8.64 2.93 17.92
N LYS A 43 -9.23 4.08 18.28
CA LYS A 43 -10.61 4.18 18.78
C LYS A 43 -11.64 4.47 17.68
N ASP A 44 -11.28 4.31 16.42
CA ASP A 44 -12.22 4.49 15.31
C ASP A 44 -13.37 3.48 15.42
N GLU A 45 -14.59 3.99 15.50
CA GLU A 45 -15.80 3.16 15.54
C GLU A 45 -16.19 2.63 14.16
N LEU A 46 -15.42 2.96 13.12
CA LEU A 46 -15.61 2.58 11.72
C LEU A 46 -16.93 3.11 11.13
N GLN A 47 -17.44 4.21 11.66
CA GLN A 47 -18.62 4.87 11.11
C GLN A 47 -18.28 5.35 9.68
N HIS A 48 -19.22 5.12 8.76
CA HIS A 48 -19.04 5.49 7.35
C HIS A 48 -17.92 4.73 6.61
N LYS A 49 -17.40 3.67 7.20
CA LYS A 49 -16.51 2.72 6.51
C LYS A 49 -17.32 1.67 5.72
N PRO A 50 -16.72 1.00 4.72
CA PRO A 50 -17.34 -0.14 4.05
C PRO A 50 -17.71 -1.25 5.04
N GLU A 51 -18.82 -1.94 4.77
CA GLU A 51 -19.27 -3.09 5.57
C GLU A 51 -18.18 -4.14 5.76
N LYS A 52 -17.36 -4.32 4.75
CA LYS A 52 -16.21 -5.22 4.79
C LYS A 52 -15.21 -4.89 5.90
N VAL A 53 -14.90 -3.61 6.11
CA VAL A 53 -13.96 -3.19 7.16
C VAL A 53 -14.53 -3.51 8.55
N ILE A 54 -15.83 -3.29 8.71
CA ILE A 54 -16.56 -3.60 9.94
C ILE A 54 -16.53 -5.13 10.19
N ARG A 55 -16.79 -5.94 9.15
CA ARG A 55 -16.73 -7.40 9.24
C ARG A 55 -15.32 -7.90 9.52
N GLU A 56 -14.30 -7.33 8.90
CA GLU A 56 -12.91 -7.69 9.18
C GLU A 56 -12.62 -7.57 10.67
N ARG A 57 -13.03 -6.45 11.30
CA ARG A 57 -12.90 -6.27 12.75
C ARG A 57 -13.74 -7.27 13.55
N ASP A 58 -14.99 -7.48 13.18
CA ASP A 58 -15.98 -8.17 14.04
C ASP A 58 -15.90 -9.70 13.90
N ASP A 59 -15.72 -10.23 12.68
CA ASP A 59 -15.62 -11.67 12.42
C ASP A 59 -14.28 -12.25 12.92
N PHE A 60 -13.23 -11.45 12.90
CA PHE A 60 -11.91 -11.81 13.43
C PHE A 60 -11.62 -11.19 14.81
N TYR A 61 -12.67 -10.85 15.55
CA TYR A 61 -12.63 -10.18 16.84
C TYR A 61 -11.55 -10.71 17.79
N ARG A 62 -11.32 -12.02 17.83
CA ARG A 62 -10.36 -12.66 18.76
C ARG A 62 -8.89 -12.43 18.38
N LEU A 63 -8.63 -11.97 17.16
CA LEU A 63 -7.29 -11.72 16.67
C LEU A 63 -6.84 -10.27 16.89
N HIS A 64 -7.78 -9.36 17.17
CA HIS A 64 -7.53 -7.92 17.22
C HIS A 64 -7.38 -7.42 18.66
N PRO A 65 -6.42 -6.55 18.97
CA PRO A 65 -6.33 -5.87 20.24
C PRO A 65 -7.56 -4.97 20.46
N ARG A 66 -8.06 -4.93 21.71
CA ARG A 66 -9.29 -4.22 22.10
C ARG A 66 -9.07 -3.13 23.13
N THR A 67 -7.99 -3.23 23.86
CA THR A 67 -7.60 -2.26 24.89
C THR A 67 -6.31 -1.55 24.49
N GLU A 68 -6.10 -0.37 25.04
CA GLU A 68 -4.84 0.35 24.83
C GLU A 68 -3.63 -0.48 25.26
N ALA A 69 -3.74 -1.27 26.34
CA ALA A 69 -2.65 -2.13 26.79
C ALA A 69 -2.34 -3.22 25.75
N GLU A 70 -3.36 -3.89 25.20
CA GLU A 70 -3.18 -4.93 24.19
C GLU A 70 -2.59 -4.38 22.89
N VAL A 71 -2.97 -3.17 22.45
CA VAL A 71 -2.40 -2.57 21.25
C VAL A 71 -0.97 -2.10 21.49
N VAL A 72 -0.65 -1.59 22.68
CA VAL A 72 0.73 -1.25 23.05
C VAL A 72 1.61 -2.50 23.06
N ASP A 73 1.12 -3.61 23.60
CA ASP A 73 1.84 -4.89 23.58
C ASP A 73 2.03 -5.39 22.14
N TYR A 74 1.00 -5.34 21.30
CA TYR A 74 1.09 -5.75 19.89
C TYR A 74 2.12 -4.92 19.12
N ILE A 75 2.04 -3.60 19.19
CA ILE A 75 3.02 -2.69 18.56
C ILE A 75 4.42 -2.98 19.11
N GLY A 76 4.52 -3.24 20.42
CA GLY A 76 5.78 -3.57 21.05
C GLY A 76 6.42 -4.86 20.53
N TRP A 77 5.64 -5.92 20.33
CA TRP A 77 6.13 -7.15 19.69
C TRP A 77 6.55 -6.93 18.25
N TYR A 78 5.78 -6.13 17.51
CA TYR A 78 6.14 -5.74 16.15
C TYR A 78 7.49 -4.98 16.12
N CYS A 79 7.69 -4.02 17.04
CA CYS A 79 8.95 -3.29 17.16
C CYS A 79 10.13 -4.18 17.58
N ASP A 80 9.92 -5.16 18.49
CA ASP A 80 10.94 -6.14 18.87
C ASP A 80 11.37 -6.99 17.65
N HIS A 81 10.41 -7.40 16.80
CA HIS A 81 10.68 -8.07 15.53
C HIS A 81 11.49 -7.19 14.57
N VAL A 82 11.11 -5.91 14.44
CA VAL A 82 11.86 -4.94 13.62
C VAL A 82 13.29 -4.79 14.15
N ALA A 83 13.50 -4.72 15.46
CA ALA A 83 14.83 -4.65 16.05
C ALA A 83 15.69 -5.90 15.75
N MET A 84 15.08 -7.09 15.79
CA MET A 84 15.74 -8.34 15.40
C MET A 84 16.12 -8.33 13.91
N LEU A 85 15.23 -7.89 13.03
CA LEU A 85 15.47 -7.75 11.60
C LEU A 85 16.58 -6.73 11.31
N ASP A 86 16.52 -5.55 11.93
CA ASP A 86 17.52 -4.50 11.79
C ASP A 86 18.92 -4.99 12.15
N HIS A 87 19.05 -5.76 13.24
CA HIS A 87 20.31 -6.39 13.61
C HIS A 87 20.84 -7.34 12.51
N GLN A 88 19.99 -8.14 11.87
CA GLN A 88 20.41 -9.05 10.81
C GLN A 88 20.82 -8.28 9.53
N ILE A 89 20.12 -7.21 9.22
CA ILE A 89 20.49 -6.30 8.10
C ILE A 89 21.83 -5.63 8.41
N GLY A 90 22.04 -5.16 9.63
CA GLY A 90 23.32 -4.61 10.09
C GLY A 90 24.49 -5.57 9.84
N ARG A 91 24.36 -6.85 10.23
CA ARG A 91 25.37 -7.87 9.95
C ARG A 91 25.67 -8.07 8.46
N LEU A 92 24.68 -7.93 7.60
CA LEU A 92 24.88 -7.98 6.14
C LEU A 92 25.68 -6.77 5.65
N LEU A 93 25.36 -5.58 6.13
CA LEU A 93 26.06 -4.34 5.78
C LEU A 93 27.53 -4.40 6.25
N ASP A 94 27.77 -4.84 7.48
CA ASP A 94 29.11 -5.07 8.03
C ASP A 94 29.91 -6.01 7.11
N TYR A 95 29.31 -7.12 6.67
CA TYR A 95 29.96 -8.05 5.75
C TYR A 95 30.31 -7.42 4.39
N LEU A 96 29.44 -6.55 3.84
CA LEU A 96 29.73 -5.85 2.59
C LEU A 96 30.87 -4.84 2.77
N GLU A 97 30.93 -4.16 3.90
CA GLU A 97 32.04 -3.26 4.25
C GLU A 97 33.36 -4.02 4.43
N GLU A 98 33.38 -5.09 5.23
CA GLU A 98 34.55 -5.93 5.49
C GLU A 98 35.09 -6.63 4.24
N SER A 99 34.22 -6.81 3.23
CA SER A 99 34.57 -7.45 1.96
C SER A 99 34.91 -6.46 0.84
N ASP A 100 34.99 -5.17 1.13
CA ASP A 100 35.18 -4.08 0.16
C ASP A 100 34.16 -4.11 -1.01
N LEU A 101 32.91 -4.50 -0.71
CA LEU A 101 31.83 -4.60 -1.69
C LEU A 101 30.80 -3.48 -1.59
N ILE A 102 30.75 -2.76 -0.49
CA ILE A 102 29.70 -1.80 -0.19
C ILE A 102 29.64 -0.66 -1.20
N ASP A 103 30.78 -0.16 -1.63
CA ASP A 103 30.89 0.96 -2.56
C ASP A 103 30.54 0.61 -4.01
N ASP A 104 30.61 -0.67 -4.37
CA ASP A 104 30.28 -1.20 -5.70
C ASP A 104 28.91 -1.90 -5.74
N THR A 105 28.11 -1.74 -4.69
CA THR A 105 26.81 -2.42 -4.56
C THR A 105 25.66 -1.42 -4.42
N LEU A 106 24.72 -1.44 -5.38
CA LEU A 106 23.44 -0.75 -5.20
C LEU A 106 22.56 -1.61 -4.28
N ILE A 107 22.18 -1.05 -3.14
CA ILE A 107 21.28 -1.68 -2.18
C ILE A 107 19.90 -1.08 -2.34
N VAL A 108 18.86 -1.93 -2.44
CA VAL A 108 17.46 -1.53 -2.45
C VAL A 108 16.76 -2.18 -1.26
N PHE A 109 16.15 -1.36 -0.42
CA PHE A 109 15.37 -1.81 0.73
C PHE A 109 13.91 -1.43 0.53
N THR A 110 13.00 -2.42 0.63
CA THR A 110 11.55 -2.23 0.52
C THR A 110 10.81 -3.34 1.27
N SER A 111 9.48 -3.24 1.32
CA SER A 111 8.57 -4.27 1.82
C SER A 111 7.47 -4.52 0.81
N ASP A 112 6.81 -5.66 0.88
CA ASP A 112 5.63 -6.00 0.06
C ASP A 112 4.37 -5.27 0.53
N HIS A 113 4.16 -5.12 1.83
CA HIS A 113 3.05 -4.40 2.47
C HIS A 113 3.43 -3.95 3.89
N GLY A 114 2.62 -3.11 4.49
CA GLY A 114 2.68 -2.76 5.90
C GLY A 114 1.79 -3.65 6.77
N ASP A 115 1.53 -3.23 8.00
CA ASP A 115 0.65 -3.89 8.96
C ASP A 115 -0.20 -2.84 9.69
N MET A 116 -1.48 -3.13 9.89
CA MET A 116 -2.42 -2.24 10.58
C MET A 116 -2.06 -1.99 12.04
N THR A 117 -1.36 -2.92 12.69
CA THR A 117 -0.82 -2.82 14.07
C THR A 117 -1.76 -2.18 15.09
N GLY A 118 -3.06 -2.49 15.01
CA GLY A 118 -4.08 -1.98 15.92
C GLY A 118 -4.75 -0.67 15.49
N SER A 119 -4.46 -0.14 14.31
CA SER A 119 -5.17 1.01 13.75
C SER A 119 -6.63 0.70 13.41
N HIS A 120 -7.43 1.72 13.08
CA HIS A 120 -8.84 1.60 12.67
C HIS A 120 -9.67 0.65 13.54
N GLY A 121 -9.74 0.97 14.85
CA GLY A 121 -10.54 0.20 15.79
C GLY A 121 -9.92 -1.13 16.23
N GLY A 122 -8.59 -1.26 16.16
CA GLY A 122 -7.84 -2.42 16.61
C GLY A 122 -7.51 -3.43 15.51
N LEU A 123 -7.61 -3.07 14.24
CA LEU A 123 -7.27 -3.96 13.13
C LEU A 123 -5.77 -4.29 13.10
N ILE A 124 -5.44 -5.51 12.73
CA ILE A 124 -4.07 -6.00 12.56
C ILE A 124 -3.90 -6.68 11.20
N ASP A 125 -2.65 -6.99 10.83
CA ASP A 125 -2.31 -7.64 9.57
C ASP A 125 -2.56 -6.68 8.37
N LYS A 126 -2.87 -7.21 7.24
CA LYS A 126 -3.12 -6.55 5.96
C LYS A 126 -4.52 -6.87 5.44
N GLY A 127 -4.84 -6.53 4.23
CA GLY A 127 -6.12 -6.86 3.61
C GLY A 127 -7.07 -5.69 3.54
N LEU A 128 -6.53 -4.49 3.80
CA LEU A 128 -7.19 -3.20 3.68
C LEU A 128 -6.28 -2.25 2.90
N LEU A 129 -6.87 -1.22 2.30
CA LEU A 129 -6.13 -0.25 1.49
C LEU A 129 -5.81 1.04 2.25
N TYR A 130 -5.72 0.98 3.59
CA TYR A 130 -5.31 2.12 4.42
C TYR A 130 -3.79 2.30 4.43
N GLU A 131 -3.34 3.51 4.80
CA GLU A 131 -1.92 3.88 4.74
C GLU A 131 -1.03 2.94 5.54
N GLU A 132 -1.48 2.42 6.68
CA GLU A 132 -0.70 1.51 7.52
C GLU A 132 -0.35 0.19 6.79
N ALA A 133 -1.24 -0.29 5.92
CA ALA A 133 -1.00 -1.50 5.14
C ALA A 133 -0.36 -1.22 3.77
N MET A 134 -0.60 -0.03 3.19
CA MET A 134 -0.21 0.29 1.81
C MET A 134 1.11 1.06 1.71
N ARG A 135 1.48 1.82 2.73
CA ARG A 135 2.68 2.64 2.72
C ARG A 135 3.87 1.85 3.24
N VAL A 136 4.82 1.58 2.36
CA VAL A 136 6.03 0.81 2.67
C VAL A 136 7.29 1.66 2.42
N PRO A 137 8.44 1.32 3.03
CA PRO A 137 9.70 1.95 2.72
C PRO A 137 10.12 1.64 1.28
N LEU A 138 10.77 2.59 0.63
CA LEU A 138 11.50 2.39 -0.63
C LEU A 138 12.78 3.21 -0.57
N VAL A 139 13.91 2.54 -0.41
CA VAL A 139 15.21 3.18 -0.20
C VAL A 139 16.22 2.62 -1.20
N PHE A 140 16.97 3.52 -1.83
CA PHE A 140 18.10 3.19 -2.71
C PHE A 140 19.38 3.73 -2.07
N VAL A 141 20.39 2.87 -1.89
CA VAL A 141 21.66 3.22 -1.27
C VAL A 141 22.81 2.90 -2.22
N HIS A 142 23.59 3.90 -2.55
CA HIS A 142 24.85 3.79 -3.29
C HIS A 142 25.68 5.06 -3.04
N PRO A 143 27.03 5.03 -2.98
CA PRO A 143 27.85 6.23 -2.77
C PRO A 143 27.58 7.38 -3.76
N ASP A 144 27.26 7.06 -5.01
CA ASP A 144 27.00 8.04 -6.08
C ASP A 144 25.59 8.64 -6.03
N LEU A 145 24.73 8.20 -5.13
CA LEU A 145 23.39 8.75 -4.98
C LEU A 145 23.35 9.89 -3.95
N PRO A 146 22.52 10.92 -4.18
CA PRO A 146 22.35 11.98 -3.20
C PRO A 146 21.63 11.45 -1.94
N LYS A 147 22.06 11.92 -0.76
CA LYS A 147 21.41 11.64 0.53
C LYS A 147 20.17 12.52 0.68
N VAL A 148 19.07 12.14 0.09
CA VAL A 148 17.85 12.93 0.01
C VAL A 148 16.63 12.08 0.35
N ARG A 149 15.54 12.74 0.76
CA ARG A 149 14.19 12.19 0.80
C ARG A 149 13.37 12.84 -0.32
N ARG A 150 12.56 12.05 -1.00
CA ARG A 150 11.63 12.48 -2.03
C ARG A 150 10.21 12.14 -1.61
N ASP A 151 9.29 13.07 -1.79
CA ASP A 151 7.89 12.92 -1.37
C ASP A 151 6.94 12.59 -2.54
N GLY A 152 7.48 12.29 -3.73
CA GLY A 152 6.70 11.88 -4.90
C GLY A 152 6.03 10.51 -4.73
N LEU A 153 4.97 10.27 -5.51
CA LEU A 153 4.28 8.99 -5.54
C LEU A 153 5.18 7.89 -6.14
N ALA A 154 5.43 6.84 -5.37
CA ALA A 154 6.23 5.69 -5.77
C ALA A 154 5.53 4.37 -5.43
N LEU A 155 5.76 3.34 -6.22
CA LEU A 155 5.32 1.98 -5.98
C LEU A 155 6.54 1.08 -5.73
N ASN A 156 6.39 0.04 -4.91
CA ASN A 156 7.46 -0.92 -4.73
C ASN A 156 7.85 -1.65 -6.05
N MET A 157 6.92 -1.77 -7.00
CA MET A 157 7.23 -2.29 -8.33
C MET A 157 8.17 -1.40 -9.15
N ASP A 158 8.32 -0.13 -8.79
CA ASP A 158 9.25 0.81 -9.43
C ASP A 158 10.72 0.54 -9.03
N ALA A 159 10.92 -0.26 -7.98
CA ALA A 159 12.25 -0.58 -7.46
C ALA A 159 13.17 -1.19 -8.52
N LEU A 160 12.66 -2.16 -9.28
CA LEU A 160 13.47 -2.88 -10.26
C LEU A 160 13.87 -2.01 -11.46
N PRO A 161 12.95 -1.32 -12.19
CA PRO A 161 13.35 -0.46 -13.29
C PRO A 161 14.26 0.68 -12.83
N THR A 162 14.03 1.23 -11.67
CA THR A 162 14.89 2.27 -11.09
C THR A 162 16.30 1.74 -10.81
N ALA A 163 16.43 0.56 -10.18
CA ALA A 163 17.71 -0.04 -9.92
C ALA A 163 18.49 -0.33 -11.22
N LEU A 164 17.82 -0.87 -12.24
CA LEU A 164 18.45 -1.15 -13.55
C LEU A 164 18.92 0.14 -14.22
N SER A 165 18.13 1.20 -14.18
CA SER A 165 18.51 2.51 -14.73
C SER A 165 19.69 3.13 -13.98
N LEU A 166 19.71 3.06 -12.65
CA LEU A 166 20.82 3.55 -11.82
C LEU A 166 22.12 2.82 -12.13
N LEU A 167 22.07 1.54 -12.48
CA LEU A 167 23.21 0.70 -12.87
C LEU A 167 23.57 0.81 -14.37
N GLY A 168 22.88 1.67 -15.14
CA GLY A 168 23.14 1.83 -16.58
C GLY A 168 22.72 0.61 -17.42
N ILE A 169 21.86 -0.27 -16.90
CA ILE A 169 21.33 -1.42 -17.59
C ILE A 169 20.08 -1.00 -18.36
N CYS A 170 20.11 -1.12 -19.69
CA CYS A 170 19.04 -0.62 -20.56
C CYS A 170 17.71 -1.32 -20.38
N ASP A 171 16.71 -0.50 -20.56
CA ASP A 171 15.30 -0.59 -20.85
C ASP A 171 14.63 -1.98 -20.79
N ILE A 172 13.78 -2.10 -19.78
CA ILE A 172 12.78 -3.14 -19.73
C ILE A 172 11.42 -2.44 -19.77
N GLN A 173 10.72 -2.48 -20.88
CA GLN A 173 9.34 -1.97 -20.98
C GLN A 173 8.45 -2.64 -19.95
N ARG A 174 7.91 -1.86 -19.00
CA ARG A 174 7.06 -2.33 -17.90
C ARG A 174 5.97 -1.32 -17.57
N GLN A 175 4.99 -1.75 -16.80
CA GLN A 175 3.96 -0.87 -16.22
C GLN A 175 4.52 -0.02 -15.05
N ALA A 176 5.69 -0.38 -14.52
CA ALA A 176 6.41 0.33 -13.46
C ALA A 176 7.20 1.52 -14.03
N GLU A 177 7.41 2.54 -13.22
CA GLU A 177 8.17 3.74 -13.58
C GLU A 177 9.63 3.65 -13.11
N ASP A 178 10.51 4.29 -13.85
CA ASP A 178 11.90 4.53 -13.45
C ASP A 178 11.96 5.85 -12.66
N LEU A 179 12.31 5.77 -11.38
CA LEU A 179 12.41 6.91 -10.47
C LEU A 179 13.81 7.53 -10.43
N SER A 180 14.75 7.07 -11.26
CA SER A 180 16.15 7.51 -11.21
C SER A 180 16.31 9.02 -11.42
N ALA A 181 15.47 9.62 -12.26
CA ALA A 181 15.43 11.07 -12.47
C ALA A 181 15.00 11.79 -11.19
N GLN A 182 13.91 11.37 -10.54
CA GLN A 182 13.43 11.98 -9.29
C GLN A 182 14.42 11.80 -8.13
N ILE A 183 15.17 10.70 -8.10
CA ILE A 183 16.23 10.51 -7.10
C ILE A 183 17.32 11.55 -7.26
N ARG A 184 17.74 11.86 -8.49
CA ARG A 184 18.87 12.75 -8.80
C ARG A 184 18.50 14.22 -8.83
N ASP A 185 17.27 14.56 -9.20
CA ASP A 185 16.78 15.93 -9.43
C ASP A 185 15.40 16.11 -8.76
N ASP A 186 15.30 17.10 -7.88
CA ASP A 186 14.07 17.45 -7.16
C ASP A 186 13.06 18.20 -8.03
N THR A 187 13.47 18.67 -9.20
CA THR A 187 12.59 19.31 -10.18
C THR A 187 11.97 18.30 -11.17
N ALA A 188 12.43 17.05 -11.14
CA ALA A 188 11.89 16.01 -12.01
C ALA A 188 10.44 15.70 -11.61
N THR A 189 9.55 15.69 -12.62
CA THR A 189 8.13 15.38 -12.41
C THR A 189 7.93 13.89 -12.18
N GLY A 190 7.07 13.55 -11.22
CA GLY A 190 6.59 12.19 -10.97
C GLY A 190 5.21 11.94 -11.59
N ARG A 191 4.58 10.85 -11.16
CA ARG A 191 3.20 10.53 -11.56
C ARG A 191 2.18 11.39 -10.81
N ASP A 192 1.11 11.78 -11.51
CA ASP A 192 -0.02 12.51 -10.91
C ASP A 192 -0.90 11.59 -10.04
N TYR A 193 -0.95 10.29 -10.38
CA TYR A 193 -1.80 9.30 -9.70
C TYR A 193 -1.11 7.95 -9.58
N LEU A 194 -1.31 7.33 -8.42
CA LEU A 194 -0.91 5.97 -8.09
C LEU A 194 -2.16 5.09 -8.01
N LEU A 195 -2.17 3.95 -8.74
CA LEU A 195 -3.22 2.94 -8.67
C LEU A 195 -2.77 1.77 -7.81
N GLY A 196 -3.56 1.43 -6.80
CA GLY A 196 -3.42 0.22 -5.99
C GLY A 196 -4.58 -0.73 -6.22
N GLU A 197 -4.31 -2.03 -6.11
CA GLU A 197 -5.28 -3.10 -6.32
C GLU A 197 -5.35 -4.01 -5.10
N PHE A 198 -6.58 -4.46 -4.76
CA PHE A 198 -6.80 -5.49 -3.77
C PHE A 198 -7.80 -6.51 -4.29
N HIS A 199 -7.50 -7.81 -4.13
CA HIS A 199 -8.28 -8.91 -4.69
C HIS A 199 -8.84 -9.86 -3.64
N GLY A 200 -8.86 -9.41 -2.38
CA GLY A 200 -9.37 -10.18 -1.25
C GLY A 200 -8.28 -10.98 -0.53
N LEU A 201 -8.43 -11.15 0.77
CA LEU A 201 -7.58 -11.97 1.62
C LEU A 201 -8.41 -13.02 2.36
N ARG A 202 -9.34 -12.59 3.22
CA ARG A 202 -10.26 -13.48 3.99
C ARG A 202 -11.63 -13.57 3.35
N TYR A 203 -12.00 -12.58 2.54
CA TYR A 203 -13.26 -12.50 1.81
C TYR A 203 -13.02 -12.35 0.32
N LEU A 204 -13.97 -12.85 -0.48
CA LEU A 204 -13.97 -12.64 -1.93
C LEU A 204 -14.53 -11.24 -2.24
N TYR A 205 -13.67 -10.30 -2.45
CA TYR A 205 -14.02 -8.97 -2.93
C TYR A 205 -12.80 -8.31 -3.54
N SER A 206 -13.01 -7.29 -4.33
CA SER A 206 -11.93 -6.53 -4.96
C SER A 206 -12.16 -5.04 -4.76
N GLN A 207 -11.09 -4.31 -4.52
CA GLN A 207 -11.09 -2.85 -4.40
C GLN A 207 -10.03 -2.26 -5.31
N ARG A 208 -10.18 -0.97 -5.62
CA ARG A 208 -9.15 -0.16 -6.27
C ARG A 208 -8.92 1.09 -5.45
N MET A 209 -7.66 1.41 -5.25
CA MET A 209 -7.22 2.61 -4.59
C MET A 209 -6.57 3.54 -5.62
N LEU A 210 -6.89 4.80 -5.57
CA LEU A 210 -6.20 5.85 -6.32
C LEU A 210 -5.70 6.90 -5.35
N VAL A 211 -4.41 7.19 -5.38
CA VAL A 211 -3.81 8.30 -4.64
C VAL A 211 -3.34 9.34 -5.63
N SER A 212 -3.66 10.62 -5.40
CA SER A 212 -3.17 11.73 -6.21
C SER A 212 -1.96 12.39 -5.58
N ASP A 213 -1.14 13.05 -6.39
CA ASP A 213 0.07 13.77 -5.97
C ASP A 213 -0.21 14.93 -5.01
N ASP A 214 -1.41 15.48 -5.04
CA ASP A 214 -1.89 16.51 -4.11
C ASP A 214 -2.49 15.93 -2.81
N GLY A 215 -2.29 14.61 -2.54
CA GLY A 215 -2.59 13.97 -1.26
C GLY A 215 -4.01 13.47 -1.07
N TRP A 216 -4.82 13.36 -2.13
CA TRP A 216 -6.16 12.75 -2.03
C TRP A 216 -6.13 11.26 -2.33
N LYS A 217 -6.95 10.52 -1.59
CA LYS A 217 -7.08 9.06 -1.74
C LYS A 217 -8.54 8.66 -1.93
N LEU A 218 -8.79 7.89 -2.98
CA LEU A 218 -10.08 7.25 -3.27
C LEU A 218 -9.92 5.74 -3.14
N ILE A 219 -10.80 5.09 -2.38
CA ILE A 219 -10.94 3.63 -2.37
C ILE A 219 -12.30 3.28 -2.96
N PHE A 220 -12.28 2.69 -4.14
CA PHE A 220 -13.46 2.20 -4.83
C PHE A 220 -13.78 0.78 -4.39
N SER A 221 -15.00 0.56 -3.89
CA SER A 221 -15.49 -0.71 -3.33
C SER A 221 -16.74 -1.17 -4.07
N PRO A 222 -16.63 -2.02 -5.11
CA PRO A 222 -17.78 -2.49 -5.86
C PRO A 222 -18.84 -3.15 -4.97
N GLY A 223 -20.06 -2.61 -4.96
CA GLY A 223 -21.17 -3.14 -4.17
C GLY A 223 -21.15 -2.77 -2.69
N ASP A 224 -20.20 -1.94 -2.28
CA ASP A 224 -20.07 -1.41 -0.93
C ASP A 224 -19.86 0.12 -0.98
N ARG A 225 -19.53 0.73 0.14
CA ARG A 225 -19.27 2.16 0.27
C ARG A 225 -17.88 2.51 -0.28
N ASP A 226 -17.81 3.52 -1.15
CA ASP A 226 -16.53 4.13 -1.53
C ASP A 226 -16.00 4.98 -0.37
N GLU A 227 -14.69 5.20 -0.37
CA GLU A 227 -14.04 6.05 0.62
C GLU A 227 -13.23 7.13 -0.09
N LEU A 228 -13.27 8.35 0.44
CA LEU A 228 -12.49 9.50 -0.05
C LEU A 228 -11.85 10.19 1.14
N TYR A 229 -10.54 10.41 1.08
CA TYR A 229 -9.76 11.05 2.13
C TYR A 229 -8.87 12.16 1.58
N ASP A 230 -8.70 13.23 2.35
CA ASP A 230 -7.62 14.20 2.19
C ASP A 230 -6.50 13.83 3.18
N LEU A 231 -5.46 13.18 2.70
CA LEU A 231 -4.36 12.69 3.55
C LEU A 231 -3.52 13.83 4.15
N ASN A 232 -3.64 15.07 3.65
CA ASN A 232 -2.96 16.22 4.24
C ASN A 232 -3.65 16.65 5.54
N ASP A 233 -4.98 16.63 5.57
CA ASP A 233 -5.78 17.04 6.72
C ASP A 233 -6.16 15.84 7.61
N ASP A 234 -6.32 14.66 7.02
CA ASP A 234 -6.74 13.42 7.69
C ASP A 234 -5.79 12.25 7.35
N PRO A 235 -4.52 12.30 7.81
CA PRO A 235 -3.52 11.27 7.52
C PRO A 235 -3.84 9.90 8.13
N HIS A 236 -4.84 9.82 9.00
CA HIS A 236 -5.32 8.61 9.64
C HIS A 236 -6.63 8.07 9.05
N GLU A 237 -7.09 8.64 7.93
CA GLU A 237 -8.22 8.17 7.15
C GLU A 237 -9.50 7.92 8.00
N MET A 238 -9.79 8.81 8.95
CA MET A 238 -10.92 8.67 9.87
C MET A 238 -12.22 9.23 9.29
N ASN A 239 -12.15 10.28 8.46
CA ASN A 239 -13.29 11.04 7.98
C ASN A 239 -13.57 10.74 6.50
N ASN A 240 -14.42 9.76 6.22
CA ASN A 240 -14.81 9.44 4.84
C ASN A 240 -15.63 10.56 4.20
N LEU A 241 -15.06 11.26 3.23
CA LEU A 241 -15.65 12.38 2.49
C LEU A 241 -16.43 11.97 1.24
N ALA A 242 -16.57 10.67 0.95
CA ALA A 242 -17.23 10.20 -0.28
C ALA A 242 -18.72 10.58 -0.37
N GLU A 243 -19.37 10.85 0.77
CA GLU A 243 -20.78 11.29 0.83
C GLU A 243 -20.90 12.78 1.19
N ASP A 244 -19.77 13.48 1.42
CA ASP A 244 -19.79 14.91 1.70
C ASP A 244 -20.07 15.75 0.44
N ARG A 245 -21.03 16.66 0.52
CA ARG A 245 -21.40 17.53 -0.61
C ARG A 245 -20.30 18.52 -1.00
N GLY A 246 -19.51 18.96 -0.03
CA GLY A 246 -18.39 19.87 -0.27
C GLY A 246 -17.28 19.22 -1.09
N SER A 247 -17.13 17.90 -0.97
CA SER A 247 -16.11 17.10 -1.64
C SER A 247 -16.56 16.48 -2.98
N ALA A 248 -17.79 16.74 -3.42
CA ALA A 248 -18.39 16.12 -4.60
C ALA A 248 -17.57 16.33 -5.89
N GLU A 249 -17.01 17.53 -6.09
CA GLU A 249 -16.18 17.84 -7.27
C GLU A 249 -14.85 17.04 -7.22
N ARG A 250 -14.22 16.97 -6.04
CA ARG A 250 -13.00 16.17 -5.83
C ARG A 250 -13.27 14.69 -6.10
N LEU A 251 -14.34 14.15 -5.54
CA LEU A 251 -14.75 12.77 -5.78
C LEU A 251 -14.95 12.48 -7.26
N ALA A 252 -15.61 13.38 -7.99
CA ALA A 252 -15.83 13.23 -9.43
C ALA A 252 -14.51 13.20 -10.21
N ARG A 253 -13.54 14.07 -9.87
CA ARG A 253 -12.20 14.07 -10.48
C ARG A 253 -11.44 12.77 -10.19
N MET A 254 -11.42 12.33 -8.95
CA MET A 254 -10.74 11.08 -8.55
C MET A 254 -11.35 9.86 -9.26
N ARG A 255 -12.67 9.79 -9.37
CA ARG A 255 -13.35 8.73 -10.11
C ARG A 255 -13.05 8.76 -11.62
N ALA A 256 -13.00 9.93 -12.23
CA ALA A 256 -12.61 10.07 -13.63
C ALA A 256 -11.17 9.59 -13.86
N ALA A 257 -10.24 9.96 -12.98
CA ALA A 257 -8.86 9.49 -13.03
C ALA A 257 -8.77 7.97 -12.82
N LEU A 258 -9.55 7.40 -11.88
CA LEU A 258 -9.60 5.95 -11.66
C LEU A 258 -10.06 5.20 -12.93
N ILE A 259 -11.09 5.68 -13.62
CA ILE A 259 -11.56 5.12 -14.90
C ILE A 259 -10.42 5.12 -15.94
N GLN A 260 -9.71 6.24 -16.06
CA GLN A 260 -8.59 6.36 -17.00
C GLN A 260 -7.43 5.41 -16.66
N LYS A 261 -7.03 5.34 -15.38
CA LYS A 261 -5.93 4.48 -14.94
C LYS A 261 -6.27 2.99 -15.08
N THR A 262 -7.47 2.57 -14.70
CA THR A 262 -7.91 1.18 -14.87
C THR A 262 -8.02 0.78 -16.35
N ALA A 263 -8.44 1.69 -17.22
CA ALA A 263 -8.43 1.45 -18.67
C ALA A 263 -7.00 1.36 -19.22
N HIS A 264 -6.10 2.26 -18.79
CA HIS A 264 -4.70 2.30 -19.23
C HIS A 264 -3.96 0.99 -18.90
N TYR A 265 -4.13 0.47 -17.69
CA TYR A 265 -3.49 -0.77 -17.26
C TYR A 265 -4.23 -2.05 -17.68
N GLY A 266 -5.37 -1.93 -18.37
CA GLY A 266 -6.16 -3.09 -18.79
C GLY A 266 -6.77 -3.85 -17.59
N ASP A 267 -7.08 -3.14 -16.50
CA ASP A 267 -7.60 -3.70 -15.27
C ASP A 267 -8.88 -4.52 -15.53
N PRO A 268 -9.00 -5.74 -14.96
CA PRO A 268 -10.21 -6.55 -15.12
C PRO A 268 -11.48 -5.90 -14.55
N LEU A 269 -11.36 -4.96 -13.60
CA LEU A 269 -12.49 -4.21 -13.06
C LEU A 269 -12.81 -2.90 -13.81
N ARG A 270 -12.09 -2.55 -14.88
CA ARG A 270 -12.28 -1.28 -15.60
C ARG A 270 -13.74 -1.01 -16.01
N ASP A 271 -14.46 -2.04 -16.48
CA ASP A 271 -15.86 -1.92 -16.87
C ASP A 271 -16.79 -1.74 -15.66
N CYS A 272 -16.45 -2.38 -14.54
CA CYS A 272 -17.12 -2.20 -13.27
C CYS A 272 -16.93 -0.78 -12.75
N VAL A 273 -15.68 -0.29 -12.71
CA VAL A 273 -15.36 1.08 -12.30
C VAL A 273 -16.11 2.11 -13.16
N ALA A 274 -16.14 1.92 -14.49
CA ALA A 274 -16.84 2.82 -15.40
C ALA A 274 -18.37 2.82 -15.18
N LYS A 275 -18.98 1.66 -14.94
CA LYS A 275 -20.43 1.51 -14.77
C LYS A 275 -20.93 1.99 -13.40
N PHE A 276 -20.16 1.70 -12.34
CA PHE A 276 -20.58 1.96 -10.97
C PHE A 276 -20.04 3.26 -10.37
N ASN A 277 -19.57 4.14 -11.21
CA ASN A 277 -19.01 5.44 -10.85
C ASN A 277 -20.07 6.37 -10.20
N GLY A 278 -20.51 6.02 -8.99
CA GLY A 278 -21.35 6.86 -8.15
C GLY A 278 -22.85 6.92 -8.50
N GLN A 279 -23.29 6.27 -9.56
CA GLN A 279 -24.71 6.33 -9.97
C GLN A 279 -25.66 5.45 -9.13
N TRP A 280 -25.12 4.57 -8.31
CA TRP A 280 -25.90 3.59 -7.53
C TRP A 280 -26.63 4.18 -6.34
N ARG A 281 -26.18 5.28 -5.79
CA ARG A 281 -26.62 5.76 -4.48
C ARG A 281 -27.61 6.92 -4.52
N THR A 282 -27.92 7.45 -5.69
CA THR A 282 -28.63 8.72 -5.77
C THR A 282 -30.13 8.62 -5.85
N GLN A 283 -30.74 7.45 -6.06
CA GLN A 283 -32.18 7.44 -6.35
C GLN A 283 -33.10 6.66 -5.41
N SER A 284 -32.67 5.68 -4.62
CA SER A 284 -33.67 4.95 -3.81
C SER A 284 -33.18 4.23 -2.57
N GLY A 285 -31.91 4.06 -2.33
CA GLY A 285 -31.44 3.16 -1.25
C GLY A 285 -31.87 1.69 -1.47
N GLN A 286 -32.43 1.37 -2.61
CA GLN A 286 -32.83 0.03 -2.99
C GLN A 286 -31.92 -0.50 -4.10
N PHE A 287 -31.42 -1.70 -3.89
CA PHE A 287 -30.67 -2.47 -4.87
C PHE A 287 -31.61 -2.86 -6.03
N ASP A 288 -31.38 -2.28 -7.21
CA ASP A 288 -32.04 -2.75 -8.43
C ASP A 288 -31.24 -3.89 -9.06
N ALA A 289 -31.60 -5.11 -8.69
CA ALA A 289 -30.98 -6.32 -9.21
C ALA A 289 -31.16 -6.49 -10.73
N THR A 290 -32.06 -5.74 -11.35
CA THR A 290 -32.34 -5.89 -12.79
C THR A 290 -31.32 -5.18 -13.68
N SER A 291 -30.68 -4.11 -13.18
CA SER A 291 -29.62 -3.40 -13.94
C SER A 291 -28.28 -4.12 -13.91
N ALA A 292 -28.08 -5.07 -12.98
CA ALA A 292 -26.82 -5.81 -12.88
C ALA A 292 -26.66 -6.92 -13.94
N TYR A 293 -27.70 -7.23 -14.68
CA TYR A 293 -27.74 -8.32 -15.67
C TYR A 293 -28.00 -7.84 -17.09
N LEU A 294 -27.63 -6.63 -17.46
CA LEU A 294 -27.60 -6.25 -18.86
C LEU A 294 -26.46 -7.04 -19.54
N THR A 295 -26.83 -8.18 -20.12
CA THR A 295 -25.98 -8.93 -21.02
C THR A 295 -25.46 -7.99 -22.10
N PRO A 296 -24.14 -8.01 -22.44
CA PRO A 296 -23.67 -7.31 -23.62
C PRO A 296 -24.45 -7.85 -24.84
N ASP A 297 -24.98 -6.95 -25.64
CA ASP A 297 -25.61 -7.29 -26.93
C ASP A 297 -24.68 -8.26 -27.68
N ARG A 298 -25.06 -9.51 -27.76
CA ARG A 298 -24.53 -10.41 -28.78
C ARG A 298 -24.97 -9.86 -30.12
N LYS A 299 -24.08 -9.09 -30.75
CA LYS A 299 -24.18 -8.89 -32.20
C LYS A 299 -24.21 -10.29 -32.80
N GLU A 300 -25.35 -10.67 -33.31
CA GLU A 300 -25.49 -11.82 -34.17
C GLU A 300 -24.43 -11.77 -35.24
N GLN A 301 -23.41 -12.60 -35.11
CA GLN A 301 -22.55 -12.90 -36.27
C GLN A 301 -23.39 -13.82 -37.15
N GLY A 302 -23.88 -13.27 -38.25
CA GLY A 302 -24.52 -14.04 -39.30
C GLY A 302 -23.58 -15.15 -39.76
N SER A 303 -24.08 -16.35 -39.73
CA SER A 303 -23.47 -17.50 -40.37
C SER A 303 -23.73 -17.45 -41.87
N PRO A 304 -22.81 -17.92 -42.70
CA PRO A 304 -22.94 -17.96 -44.16
C PRO A 304 -23.99 -18.98 -44.64
#